data_e6dcc8368f7f5ba573dda413909bac7f
#
_entry.id   e6dcc8368f7f5ba573dda413909bac7f
#
_cell.length_a   1.000
_cell.length_b   1.000
_cell.length_c   1.000
_cell.angle_alpha   90.00
_cell.angle_beta   90.00
_cell.angle_gamma   90.00
#
_symmetry.space_group_name_H-M   'P 1'
#
loop_
_entity.id
_entity.type
_entity.pdbx_description
1 polymer ?
#
loop_
_entity_poly.entity_id
_entity_poly.type
_entity_poly.pdbx_seq_one_letter_code
_entity_poly.pdbx_strand_id
1 'polypeptide(L)'
;QTELEKIVTEAENIGLEAVVECSVENELPRALAINPDILMINNRPIAAIPEDPTETYDKGSIEVISEWWERYPELRSWKRQPGKLLISASCINSPEDVKRILKIPCDAALVGNAAMKAQDRVGFLRSLTEAVY
;
A
#
# COMPACT_ATOMS: atom_id res chain seq x y z
N GLN A 1 -10.17 0.70 -23.66
CA GLN A 1 -9.48 1.36 -22.57
C GLN A 1 -10.41 1.41 -21.36
N THR A 2 -9.97 0.88 -20.22
CA THR A 2 -10.74 0.89 -18.96
C THR A 2 -10.84 2.31 -18.38
N GLU A 3 -11.80 2.56 -17.51
CA GLU A 3 -11.92 3.87 -16.83
C GLU A 3 -10.67 4.18 -16.00
N LEU A 4 -10.12 3.16 -15.32
CA LEU A 4 -8.88 3.29 -14.56
C LEU A 4 -7.70 3.72 -15.45
N GLU A 5 -7.52 3.11 -16.63
CA GLU A 5 -6.48 3.53 -17.60
C GLU A 5 -6.65 4.98 -18.03
N LYS A 6 -7.88 5.43 -18.27
CA LYS A 6 -8.15 6.83 -18.63
C LYS A 6 -7.73 7.80 -17.53
N ILE A 7 -8.11 7.49 -16.27
CA ILE A 7 -7.77 8.34 -15.12
C ILE A 7 -6.25 8.43 -14.95
N VAL A 8 -5.54 7.30 -15.01
CA VAL A 8 -4.07 7.27 -14.90
C VAL A 8 -3.44 8.08 -16.04
N THR A 9 -3.86 7.86 -17.29
CA THR A 9 -3.35 8.59 -18.46
C THR A 9 -3.58 10.11 -18.32
N GLU A 10 -4.77 10.54 -17.87
CA GLU A 10 -5.06 11.97 -17.69
C GLU A 10 -4.22 12.58 -16.56
N ALA A 11 -4.01 11.86 -15.47
CA ALA A 11 -3.12 12.32 -14.40
C ALA A 11 -1.69 12.54 -14.92
N GLU A 12 -1.15 11.58 -15.67
CA GLU A 12 0.18 11.68 -16.28
C GLU A 12 0.29 12.82 -17.31
N ASN A 13 -0.75 13.03 -18.13
CA ASN A 13 -0.81 14.10 -19.12
C ASN A 13 -0.70 15.50 -18.50
N ILE A 14 -1.17 15.67 -17.28
CA ILE A 14 -1.05 16.95 -16.54
C ILE A 14 0.17 17.01 -15.62
N GLY A 15 1.08 16.02 -15.70
CA GLY A 15 2.35 15.98 -14.98
C GLY A 15 2.25 15.44 -13.55
N LEU A 16 1.21 14.68 -13.22
CA LEU A 16 1.08 13.97 -11.93
C LEU A 16 1.61 12.55 -12.05
N GLU A 17 2.20 12.04 -10.99
CA GLU A 17 2.46 10.61 -10.82
C GLU A 17 1.23 9.94 -10.21
N ALA A 18 0.74 8.90 -10.87
CA ALA A 18 -0.44 8.16 -10.40
C ALA A 18 -0.05 7.02 -9.47
N VAL A 19 -0.64 6.97 -8.28
CA VAL A 19 -0.56 5.82 -7.40
C VAL A 19 -1.83 4.99 -7.57
N VAL A 20 -1.68 3.77 -8.08
CA VAL A 20 -2.80 2.82 -8.22
C VAL A 20 -2.91 2.00 -6.95
N GLU A 21 -4.03 2.12 -6.26
CA GLU A 21 -4.26 1.44 -4.98
C GLU A 21 -5.16 0.21 -5.15
N CYS A 22 -4.80 -0.88 -4.46
CA CYS A 22 -5.61 -2.08 -4.29
C CYS A 22 -5.86 -2.32 -2.80
N SER A 23 -7.12 -2.51 -2.42
CA SER A 23 -7.55 -2.80 -1.05
C SER A 23 -8.19 -4.17 -0.88
N VAL A 24 -8.61 -4.78 -1.99
CA VAL A 24 -9.17 -6.13 -2.04
C VAL A 24 -8.52 -6.92 -3.17
N GLU A 25 -8.41 -8.23 -2.97
CA GLU A 25 -7.62 -9.14 -3.81
C GLU A 25 -8.06 -9.13 -5.29
N ASN A 26 -9.35 -8.99 -5.55
CA ASN A 26 -9.90 -8.99 -6.91
C ASN A 26 -9.55 -7.71 -7.73
N GLU A 27 -9.01 -6.67 -7.10
CA GLU A 27 -8.54 -5.46 -7.77
C GLU A 27 -7.15 -5.64 -8.38
N LEU A 28 -6.31 -6.50 -7.80
CA LEU A 28 -4.91 -6.66 -8.19
C LEU A 28 -4.72 -7.02 -9.67
N PRO A 29 -5.46 -7.99 -10.25
CA PRO A 29 -5.30 -8.31 -11.68
C PRO A 29 -5.59 -7.11 -12.60
N ARG A 30 -6.59 -6.30 -12.27
CA ARG A 30 -6.95 -5.10 -13.05
C ARG A 30 -5.91 -4.01 -12.92
N ALA A 31 -5.37 -3.82 -11.71
CA ALA A 31 -4.30 -2.87 -11.47
C ALA A 31 -3.01 -3.26 -12.21
N LEU A 32 -2.63 -4.54 -12.17
CA LEU A 32 -1.45 -5.02 -12.89
C LEU A 32 -1.62 -4.96 -14.41
N ALA A 33 -2.84 -5.12 -14.94
CA ALA A 33 -3.12 -5.06 -16.38
C ALA A 33 -2.83 -3.69 -17.00
N ILE A 34 -2.95 -2.60 -16.25
CA ILE A 34 -2.60 -1.26 -16.72
C ILE A 34 -1.11 -0.92 -16.52
N ASN A 35 -0.35 -1.84 -15.91
CA ASN A 35 1.09 -1.73 -15.68
C ASN A 35 1.54 -0.40 -15.02
N PRO A 36 0.95 0.01 -13.89
CA PRO A 36 1.23 1.30 -13.25
C PRO A 36 2.69 1.41 -12.83
N ASP A 37 3.24 2.63 -12.74
CA ASP A 37 4.59 2.82 -12.19
C ASP A 37 4.61 2.71 -10.68
N ILE A 38 3.54 3.11 -10.00
CA ILE A 38 3.40 3.05 -8.55
C ILE A 38 2.14 2.24 -8.20
N LEU A 39 2.34 1.13 -7.51
CA LEU A 39 1.27 0.29 -6.97
C LEU A 39 1.28 0.35 -5.45
N MET A 40 0.12 0.60 -4.86
CA MET A 40 -0.06 0.58 -3.42
C MET A 40 -1.00 -0.56 -3.01
N ILE A 41 -0.56 -1.40 -2.09
CA ILE A 41 -1.41 -2.42 -1.47
C ILE A 41 -1.84 -1.89 -0.09
N ASN A 42 -3.15 -1.70 0.05
CA ASN A 42 -3.74 -1.32 1.33
C ASN A 42 -4.05 -2.57 2.14
N ASN A 43 -3.37 -2.71 3.27
CA ASN A 43 -3.56 -3.84 4.20
C ASN A 43 -4.93 -3.81 4.92
N ARG A 44 -5.73 -2.79 4.65
CA ARG A 44 -7.10 -2.66 5.16
C ARG A 44 -8.07 -2.62 3.98
N PRO A 45 -9.09 -3.52 3.93
CA PRO A 45 -10.10 -3.47 2.88
C PRO A 45 -10.96 -2.21 3.02
N ILE A 46 -10.89 -1.31 2.04
CA ILE A 46 -11.66 -0.04 2.04
C ILE A 46 -13.17 -0.32 1.95
N ALA A 47 -13.58 -1.38 1.26
CA ALA A 47 -14.98 -1.79 1.17
C ALA A 47 -15.61 -2.16 2.53
N ALA A 48 -14.79 -2.29 3.58
CA ALA A 48 -15.24 -2.55 4.95
C ALA A 48 -15.30 -1.27 5.81
N ILE A 49 -15.24 -0.07 5.20
CA ILE A 49 -15.48 1.18 5.93
C ILE A 49 -16.92 1.17 6.39
N PRO A 50 -17.20 1.08 7.72
CA PRO A 50 -18.57 1.08 8.22
C PRO A 50 -19.22 2.44 7.91
N GLU A 51 -20.49 2.41 7.58
CA GLU A 51 -21.30 3.64 7.49
C GLU A 51 -21.45 4.32 8.86
N ASP A 52 -21.33 3.55 9.96
CA ASP A 52 -21.35 4.04 11.32
C ASP A 52 -19.93 4.42 11.80
N PRO A 53 -19.66 5.71 12.08
CA PRO A 53 -18.36 6.19 12.55
C PRO A 53 -17.96 5.66 13.94
N THR A 54 -18.87 5.01 14.67
CA THR A 54 -18.59 4.38 15.98
C THR A 54 -18.05 2.96 15.85
N GLU A 55 -18.19 2.32 14.68
CA GLU A 55 -17.60 1.01 14.42
C GLU A 55 -16.07 1.11 14.25
N THR A 56 -15.35 0.22 14.92
CA THR A 56 -13.88 0.19 14.85
C THR A 56 -13.40 -0.35 13.52
N TYR A 57 -12.54 0.40 12.85
CA TYR A 57 -11.92 0.11 11.56
C TYR A 57 -10.85 -0.99 11.58
N ASP A 58 -10.91 -1.94 12.48
CA ASP A 58 -9.78 -2.84 12.78
C ASP A 58 -9.82 -4.17 12.02
N LYS A 59 -10.26 -4.17 10.75
CA LYS A 59 -10.30 -5.40 9.93
C LYS A 59 -9.13 -5.52 8.92
N GLY A 60 -7.99 -4.91 9.20
CA GLY A 60 -6.81 -5.04 8.36
C GLY A 60 -5.74 -5.94 8.99
N SER A 61 -4.85 -6.47 8.17
CA SER A 61 -3.68 -7.23 8.60
C SER A 61 -2.44 -6.79 7.84
N ILE A 62 -1.36 -6.53 8.53
CA ILE A 62 -0.06 -6.20 7.92
C ILE A 62 0.46 -7.32 7.00
N GLU A 63 -0.07 -8.52 7.16
CA GLU A 63 0.34 -9.69 6.36
C GLU A 63 -0.26 -9.69 4.94
N VAL A 64 -1.29 -8.88 4.64
CA VAL A 64 -1.97 -8.87 3.33
C VAL A 64 -0.98 -8.69 2.18
N ILE A 65 -0.09 -7.70 2.26
CA ILE A 65 0.89 -7.47 1.20
C ILE A 65 1.86 -8.66 1.04
N SER A 66 2.25 -9.30 2.14
CA SER A 66 3.12 -10.48 2.12
C SER A 66 2.40 -11.70 1.52
N GLU A 67 1.15 -11.90 1.90
CA GLU A 67 0.31 -12.98 1.34
C GLU A 67 0.11 -12.80 -0.17
N TRP A 68 -0.17 -11.57 -0.62
CA TRP A 68 -0.31 -11.30 -2.05
C TRP A 68 1.02 -11.46 -2.79
N TRP A 69 2.12 -11.05 -2.19
CA TRP A 69 3.45 -11.25 -2.75
C TRP A 69 3.75 -12.74 -3.02
N GLU A 70 3.42 -13.61 -2.08
CA GLU A 70 3.62 -15.05 -2.22
C GLU A 70 2.65 -15.68 -3.23
N ARG A 71 1.39 -15.26 -3.22
CA ARG A 71 0.30 -15.85 -4.02
C ARG A 71 0.35 -15.45 -5.49
N TYR A 72 0.75 -14.19 -5.81
CA TYR A 72 0.66 -13.63 -7.15
C TYR A 72 2.04 -13.49 -7.81
N PRO A 73 2.46 -14.44 -8.68
CA PRO A 73 3.68 -14.33 -9.45
C PRO A 73 3.68 -13.12 -10.40
N GLU A 74 2.50 -12.65 -10.83
CA GLU A 74 2.30 -11.46 -11.66
C GLU A 74 2.76 -10.19 -10.93
N LEU A 75 2.48 -10.07 -9.63
CA LEU A 75 2.95 -8.97 -8.79
C LEU A 75 4.49 -8.95 -8.72
N ARG A 76 5.10 -10.13 -8.55
CA ARG A 76 6.56 -10.26 -8.55
C ARG A 76 7.17 -9.92 -9.92
N SER A 77 6.51 -10.31 -11.00
CA SER A 77 6.94 -10.01 -12.37
C SER A 77 6.85 -8.51 -12.66
N TRP A 78 5.76 -7.87 -12.24
CA TRP A 78 5.58 -6.42 -12.33
C TRP A 78 6.68 -5.68 -11.56
N LYS A 79 6.94 -6.05 -10.29
CA LYS A 79 7.92 -5.37 -9.42
C LYS A 79 9.35 -5.47 -9.93
N ARG A 80 9.71 -6.51 -10.70
CA ARG A 80 11.05 -6.65 -11.29
C ARG A 80 11.32 -5.72 -12.48
N GLN A 81 10.30 -5.09 -13.03
CA GLN A 81 10.47 -4.13 -14.10
C GLN A 81 11.15 -2.86 -13.55
N PRO A 82 12.01 -2.20 -14.35
CA PRO A 82 12.66 -0.96 -13.93
C PRO A 82 11.64 0.14 -13.62
N GLY A 83 11.90 0.91 -12.58
CA GLY A 83 11.08 2.07 -12.19
C GLY A 83 9.78 1.75 -11.45
N LYS A 84 9.44 0.47 -11.21
CA LYS A 84 8.23 0.10 -10.48
C LYS A 84 8.41 0.24 -8.97
N LEU A 85 7.49 0.94 -8.33
CA LEU A 85 7.47 1.18 -6.88
C LEU A 85 6.27 0.48 -6.24
N LEU A 86 6.55 -0.31 -5.20
CA LEU A 86 5.53 -0.99 -4.39
C LEU A 86 5.42 -0.31 -3.02
N ILE A 87 4.21 0.12 -2.67
CA ILE A 87 3.91 0.79 -1.40
C ILE A 87 3.01 -0.12 -0.55
N SER A 88 3.34 -0.25 0.73
CA SER A 88 2.46 -0.85 1.74
C SER A 88 1.72 0.24 2.50
N ALA A 89 0.39 0.15 2.58
CA ALA A 89 -0.41 1.12 3.31
C ALA A 89 -1.25 0.46 4.40
N SER A 90 -1.50 1.19 5.47
CA SER A 90 -2.31 0.79 6.64
C SER A 90 -1.70 -0.34 7.49
N CYS A 91 -2.22 -0.52 8.68
CA CYS A 91 -1.85 -1.57 9.64
C CYS A 91 -0.38 -1.56 10.09
N ILE A 92 0.37 -0.48 9.83
CA ILE A 92 1.75 -0.29 10.27
C ILE A 92 1.71 0.52 11.56
N ASN A 93 1.90 -0.13 12.70
CA ASN A 93 1.73 0.46 14.02
C ASN A 93 3.02 0.41 14.86
N SER A 94 4.05 -0.27 14.39
CA SER A 94 5.30 -0.48 15.14
C SER A 94 6.51 -0.64 14.21
N PRO A 95 7.74 -0.48 14.73
CA PRO A 95 8.97 -0.84 14.00
C PRO A 95 9.00 -2.31 13.54
N GLU A 96 8.38 -3.21 14.31
CA GLU A 96 8.29 -4.64 13.97
C GLU A 96 7.43 -4.86 12.71
N ASP A 97 6.37 -4.06 12.52
CA ASP A 97 5.54 -4.12 11.30
C ASP A 97 6.35 -3.66 10.08
N VAL A 98 7.20 -2.63 10.24
CA VAL A 98 8.12 -2.21 9.18
C VAL A 98 9.07 -3.36 8.81
N LYS A 99 9.67 -4.05 9.78
CA LYS A 99 10.54 -5.20 9.53
C LYS A 99 9.81 -6.36 8.83
N ARG A 100 8.50 -6.51 9.05
CA ARG A 100 7.70 -7.53 8.36
C ARG A 100 7.52 -7.19 6.89
N ILE A 101 7.13 -5.96 6.55
CA ILE A 101 6.96 -5.56 5.15
C ILE A 101 8.29 -5.53 4.38
N LEU A 102 9.42 -5.30 5.04
CA LEU A 102 10.75 -5.32 4.42
C LEU A 102 11.24 -6.74 4.06
N LYS A 103 10.52 -7.80 4.42
CA LYS A 103 10.79 -9.16 3.92
C LYS A 103 10.44 -9.33 2.45
N ILE A 104 9.67 -8.42 1.89
CA ILE A 104 9.37 -8.32 0.46
C ILE A 104 10.01 -7.03 -0.10
N PRO A 105 10.19 -6.89 -1.42
CA PRO A 105 10.80 -5.69 -2.01
C PRO A 105 9.81 -4.50 -2.05
N CYS A 106 9.33 -4.10 -0.88
CA CYS A 106 8.51 -2.92 -0.68
C CYS A 106 9.40 -1.68 -0.62
N ASP A 107 9.08 -0.64 -1.38
CA ASP A 107 9.90 0.58 -1.51
C ASP A 107 9.51 1.66 -0.51
N ALA A 108 8.23 1.69 -0.11
CA ALA A 108 7.72 2.69 0.81
C ALA A 108 6.57 2.16 1.67
N ALA A 109 6.33 2.84 2.79
CA ALA A 109 5.22 2.59 3.68
C ALA A 109 4.41 3.88 3.90
N LEU A 110 3.08 3.79 3.79
CA LEU A 110 2.16 4.89 4.11
C LEU A 110 1.60 4.69 5.51
N VAL A 111 1.96 5.59 6.43
CA VAL A 111 1.57 5.53 7.84
C VAL A 111 0.84 6.81 8.23
N GLY A 112 -0.45 6.71 8.51
CA GLY A 112 -1.26 7.87 8.92
C GLY A 112 -1.75 7.74 10.36
N ASN A 113 -2.71 6.86 10.60
CA ASN A 113 -3.47 6.78 11.85
C ASN A 113 -2.57 6.53 13.09
N ALA A 114 -1.60 5.63 13.01
CA ALA A 114 -0.68 5.35 14.11
C ALA A 114 0.17 6.58 14.47
N ALA A 115 0.68 7.30 13.46
CA ALA A 115 1.44 8.52 13.67
C ALA A 115 0.58 9.64 14.30
N MET A 116 -0.66 9.79 13.87
CA MET A 116 -1.58 10.80 14.41
C MET A 116 -2.00 10.52 15.85
N LYS A 117 -2.10 9.24 16.24
CA LYS A 117 -2.44 8.81 17.61
C LYS A 117 -1.26 8.79 18.56
N ALA A 118 -0.03 8.78 18.07
CA ALA A 118 1.17 8.76 18.90
C ALA A 118 1.28 10.04 19.76
N GLN A 119 1.60 9.90 21.04
CA GLN A 119 1.87 11.03 21.94
C GLN A 119 3.14 11.78 21.49
N ASP A 120 4.23 11.05 21.24
CA ASP A 120 5.44 11.57 20.59
C ASP A 120 5.45 11.13 19.12
N ARG A 121 4.89 11.95 18.24
CA ARG A 121 4.80 11.69 16.79
C ARG A 121 6.17 11.63 16.12
N VAL A 122 7.09 12.50 16.55
CA VAL A 122 8.45 12.59 16.00
C VAL A 122 9.26 11.35 16.38
N GLY A 123 9.24 10.97 17.67
CA GLY A 123 9.89 9.76 18.16
C GLY A 123 9.32 8.50 17.51
N PHE A 124 8.00 8.44 17.36
CA PHE A 124 7.34 7.32 16.67
C PHE A 124 7.80 7.20 15.21
N LEU A 125 7.73 8.28 14.42
CA LEU A 125 8.15 8.25 13.02
C LEU A 125 9.66 7.94 12.88
N ARG A 126 10.49 8.45 13.80
CA ARG A 126 11.92 8.12 13.84
C ARG A 126 12.13 6.63 14.09
N SER A 127 11.41 6.04 15.03
CA SER A 127 11.51 4.60 15.31
C SER A 127 11.14 3.72 14.11
N LEU A 128 10.16 4.15 13.29
CA LEU A 128 9.82 3.45 12.06
C LEU A 128 10.95 3.54 11.01
N THR A 129 11.56 4.72 10.86
CA THR A 129 12.68 4.90 9.92
C THR A 129 13.93 4.15 10.35
N GLU A 130 14.25 4.12 11.65
CA GLU A 130 15.38 3.35 12.20
C GLU A 130 15.19 1.83 12.02
N ALA A 131 13.97 1.35 11.88
CA ALA A 131 13.71 -0.07 11.61
C ALA A 131 14.12 -0.53 10.19
N VAL A 132 14.37 0.43 9.29
CA VAL A 132 14.80 0.16 7.89
C VAL A 132 16.29 -0.14 7.82
N TYR A 133 17.07 0.35 8.78
CA TYR A 133 18.54 0.22 8.86
C TYR A 133 18.97 -0.71 9.99
#